data_7345b64b153b63f74adf1597b45665a3
#
_entry.id   7345b64b153b63f74adf1597b45665a3
#
_cell.length_a   1.000
_cell.length_b   1.000
_cell.length_c   1.000
_cell.angle_alpha   90.00
_cell.angle_beta   90.00
_cell.angle_gamma   90.00
#
_symmetry.space_group_name_H-M   'P 1'
#
loop_
_entity.id
_entity.type
_entity.pdbx_description
1 polymer ?
#
loop_
_entity_poly.entity_id
_entity_poly.type
_entity_poly.pdbx_seq_one_letter_code
_entity_poly.pdbx_strand_id
1 'polypeptide(L)'
;MQTILGATGQIAVELARELRRTYTGDLRLVSRNPRKVNDTDTLVPADLLDARQAAAAVAGSSIVYFTAGLPPDTALWEAQFPVMLRNALEATRAAGAKFVYFDNTYMYPQDDRVLTEDAPFEPVGRKGRVRAAMASTVLQEMARGDIPVLIGRAPEFFGPGKTQSITNTLVIDALKAGKTARVPVRDDTRRTLIWTPDASRSLAALGNTPDAFGQSWHLPCDDDRLTYEQFVVLASEVFGVPPSYKVLGKWTMTAAGLVSKQVRELRELLPRYEKDNLFDSSKFKRRFPEFQVTSYRRGLELIRQEGMTP
;
A
#
# COMPACT_ATOMS: atom_id res chain seq x y z
N MET A 1 -4.56 22.75 -6.94
CA MET A 1 -3.51 21.76 -7.30
C MET A 1 -3.41 20.71 -6.23
N GLN A 2 -3.60 19.43 -6.57
CA GLN A 2 -3.28 18.29 -5.69
C GLN A 2 -2.03 17.58 -6.23
N THR A 3 -1.07 17.28 -5.36
CA THR A 3 0.25 16.75 -5.77
C THR A 3 0.44 15.34 -5.22
N ILE A 4 0.88 14.40 -6.07
CA ILE A 4 1.18 13.02 -5.71
C ILE A 4 2.70 12.82 -5.75
N LEU A 5 3.31 12.55 -4.60
CA LEU A 5 4.72 12.21 -4.45
C LEU A 5 4.92 10.69 -4.55
N GLY A 6 5.78 10.25 -5.46
CA GLY A 6 5.95 8.83 -5.79
C GLY A 6 5.03 8.35 -6.92
N ALA A 7 4.75 9.21 -7.89
CA ALA A 7 3.70 9.09 -8.91
C ALA A 7 3.84 7.91 -9.89
N THR A 8 4.91 7.13 -9.85
CA THR A 8 5.09 5.92 -10.69
C THR A 8 4.68 4.62 -9.99
N GLY A 9 4.31 4.71 -8.70
CA GLY A 9 3.83 3.57 -7.92
C GLY A 9 2.39 3.18 -8.29
N GLN A 10 2.06 1.91 -8.09
CA GLN A 10 0.74 1.34 -8.32
C GLN A 10 -0.38 2.16 -7.64
N ILE A 11 -0.22 2.47 -6.36
CA ILE A 11 -1.19 3.27 -5.60
C ILE A 11 -1.33 4.67 -6.20
N ALA A 12 -0.23 5.30 -6.57
CA ALA A 12 -0.21 6.65 -7.14
C ALA A 12 -0.94 6.75 -8.48
N VAL A 13 -0.78 5.75 -9.34
CA VAL A 13 -1.43 5.71 -10.66
C VAL A 13 -2.96 5.63 -10.51
N GLU A 14 -3.45 4.72 -9.69
CA GLU A 14 -4.88 4.59 -9.44
C GLU A 14 -5.44 5.79 -8.67
N LEU A 15 -4.65 6.37 -7.75
CA LEU A 15 -5.01 7.61 -7.06
C LEU A 15 -5.16 8.78 -8.04
N ALA A 16 -4.25 8.93 -8.99
CA ALA A 16 -4.33 9.98 -10.01
C ALA A 16 -5.57 9.83 -10.91
N ARG A 17 -5.91 8.60 -11.31
CA ARG A 17 -7.14 8.30 -12.05
C ARG A 17 -8.38 8.69 -11.27
N GLU A 18 -8.46 8.27 -10.01
CA GLU A 18 -9.61 8.54 -9.15
C GLU A 18 -9.76 10.03 -8.84
N LEU A 19 -8.67 10.72 -8.51
CA LEU A 19 -8.69 12.16 -8.27
C LEU A 19 -9.18 12.91 -9.49
N ARG A 20 -8.70 12.56 -10.68
CA ARG A 20 -9.13 13.18 -11.94
C ARG A 20 -10.61 12.91 -12.24
N ARG A 21 -11.06 11.68 -11.98
CA ARG A 21 -12.44 11.27 -12.25
C ARG A 21 -13.45 11.96 -11.35
N THR A 22 -13.10 12.20 -10.06
CA THR A 22 -14.10 12.49 -9.02
C THR A 22 -13.88 13.83 -8.33
N TYR A 23 -12.63 14.30 -8.17
CA TYR A 23 -12.32 15.41 -7.24
C TYR A 23 -11.69 16.62 -7.89
N THR A 24 -10.72 16.48 -8.81
CA THR A 24 -9.99 17.62 -9.37
C THR A 24 -9.38 17.33 -10.73
N GLY A 25 -9.41 18.34 -11.61
CA GLY A 25 -8.67 18.31 -12.88
C GLY A 25 -7.23 18.83 -12.77
N ASP A 26 -6.83 19.33 -11.61
CA ASP A 26 -5.56 20.02 -11.40
C ASP A 26 -4.63 19.14 -10.56
N LEU A 27 -3.92 18.21 -11.26
CA LEU A 27 -3.04 17.21 -10.66
C LEU A 27 -1.59 17.43 -11.06
N ARG A 28 -0.70 17.27 -10.08
CA ARG A 28 0.75 17.24 -10.27
C ARG A 28 1.30 15.88 -9.86
N LEU A 29 2.01 15.23 -10.79
CA LEU A 29 2.63 13.92 -10.59
C LEU A 29 4.14 14.10 -10.44
N VAL A 30 4.66 13.70 -9.27
CA VAL A 30 6.06 13.91 -8.88
C VAL A 30 6.78 12.58 -8.68
N SER A 31 7.84 12.38 -9.42
CA SER A 31 8.82 11.29 -9.23
C SER A 31 10.11 11.65 -9.98
N ARG A 32 11.15 10.84 -9.89
CA ARG A 32 12.38 11.06 -10.67
C ARG A 32 12.13 10.99 -12.19
N ASN A 33 11.19 10.14 -12.62
CA ASN A 33 10.80 9.99 -14.03
C ASN A 33 9.26 9.88 -14.10
N PRO A 34 8.53 10.99 -13.93
CA PRO A 34 7.07 10.97 -13.91
C PRO A 34 6.51 10.67 -15.31
N ARG A 35 5.36 10.01 -15.35
CA ARG A 35 4.61 9.74 -16.57
C ARG A 35 3.18 10.18 -16.38
N LYS A 36 2.55 10.66 -17.46
CA LYS A 36 1.13 11.00 -17.46
C LYS A 36 0.29 9.76 -17.15
N VAL A 37 -0.70 9.95 -16.31
CA VAL A 37 -1.79 9.00 -16.06
C VAL A 37 -3.05 9.52 -16.74
N ASN A 38 -3.28 10.83 -16.68
CA ASN A 38 -4.34 11.55 -17.38
C ASN A 38 -3.72 12.61 -18.29
N ASP A 39 -4.39 12.98 -19.37
CA ASP A 39 -3.87 13.95 -20.36
C ASP A 39 -3.54 15.32 -19.76
N THR A 40 -4.29 15.71 -18.74
CA THR A 40 -4.17 17.03 -18.07
C THR A 40 -3.11 17.06 -16.95
N ASP A 41 -2.48 15.93 -16.62
CA ASP A 41 -1.53 15.86 -15.52
C ASP A 41 -0.30 16.75 -15.77
N THR A 42 0.09 17.51 -14.78
CA THR A 42 1.36 18.25 -14.74
C THR A 42 2.46 17.32 -14.23
N LEU A 43 3.53 17.16 -14.98
CA LEU A 43 4.66 16.31 -14.61
C LEU A 43 5.81 17.13 -14.02
N VAL A 44 6.30 16.75 -12.84
CA VAL A 44 7.44 17.41 -12.21
C VAL A 44 8.48 16.35 -11.84
N PRO A 45 9.59 16.27 -12.58
CA PRO A 45 10.73 15.45 -12.19
C PRO A 45 11.34 15.99 -10.90
N ALA A 46 11.43 15.16 -9.85
CA ALA A 46 12.07 15.52 -8.60
C ALA A 46 12.56 14.29 -7.83
N ASP A 47 13.71 14.44 -7.17
CA ASP A 47 14.20 13.49 -6.17
C ASP A 47 13.80 13.97 -4.77
N LEU A 48 13.01 13.18 -4.06
CA LEU A 48 12.55 13.52 -2.70
C LEU A 48 13.69 13.47 -1.66
N LEU A 49 14.86 12.94 -2.01
CA LEU A 49 16.06 13.03 -1.18
C LEU A 49 16.67 14.44 -1.18
N ASP A 50 16.37 15.25 -2.20
CA ASP A 50 16.77 16.65 -2.29
C ASP A 50 15.63 17.55 -1.76
N ALA A 51 15.90 18.24 -0.66
CA ALA A 51 14.92 19.11 -0.01
C ALA A 51 14.45 20.28 -0.90
N ARG A 52 15.33 20.84 -1.76
CA ARG A 52 14.98 21.94 -2.67
C ARG A 52 14.07 21.44 -3.79
N GLN A 53 14.35 20.26 -4.35
CA GLN A 53 13.49 19.67 -5.37
C GLN A 53 12.12 19.29 -4.77
N ALA A 54 12.09 18.72 -3.55
CA ALA A 54 10.83 18.44 -2.87
C ALA A 54 10.02 19.72 -2.63
N ALA A 55 10.64 20.81 -2.16
CA ALA A 55 9.98 22.08 -1.95
C ALA A 55 9.42 22.68 -3.26
N ALA A 56 10.20 22.67 -4.34
CA ALA A 56 9.75 23.16 -5.65
C ALA A 56 8.59 22.31 -6.21
N ALA A 57 8.66 20.98 -6.02
CA ALA A 57 7.63 20.07 -6.48
C ALA A 57 6.30 20.21 -5.74
N VAL A 58 6.30 20.67 -4.49
CA VAL A 58 5.10 20.82 -3.65
C VAL A 58 4.54 22.25 -3.68
N ALA A 59 5.31 23.24 -4.13
CA ALA A 59 4.91 24.65 -4.13
C ALA A 59 3.54 24.86 -4.81
N GLY A 60 2.64 25.63 -4.15
CA GLY A 60 1.28 25.93 -4.63
C GLY A 60 0.30 24.75 -4.56
N SER A 61 0.67 23.64 -3.90
CA SER A 61 -0.25 22.54 -3.66
C SER A 61 -1.27 22.89 -2.57
N SER A 62 -2.49 22.37 -2.70
CA SER A 62 -3.51 22.41 -1.64
C SER A 62 -3.52 21.10 -0.82
N ILE A 63 -3.21 19.97 -1.49
CA ILE A 63 -3.11 18.64 -0.87
C ILE A 63 -1.89 17.94 -1.45
N VAL A 64 -1.11 17.31 -0.58
CA VAL A 64 0.07 16.50 -0.95
C VAL A 64 -0.15 15.06 -0.48
N TYR A 65 -0.15 14.13 -1.43
CA TYR A 65 -0.22 12.69 -1.16
C TYR A 65 1.18 12.11 -1.18
N PHE A 66 1.63 11.55 -0.07
CA PHE A 66 2.89 10.83 -0.01
C PHE A 66 2.64 9.33 -0.21
N THR A 67 2.88 8.86 -1.42
CA THR A 67 2.73 7.45 -1.84
C THR A 67 4.06 6.84 -2.28
N ALA A 68 5.17 7.50 -1.98
CA ALA A 68 6.49 7.06 -2.39
C ALA A 68 6.84 5.69 -1.80
N GLY A 69 7.24 4.77 -2.68
CA GLY A 69 7.73 3.44 -2.36
C GLY A 69 9.17 3.25 -2.78
N LEU A 70 9.85 2.31 -2.14
CA LEU A 70 11.20 1.87 -2.47
C LEU A 70 11.19 0.35 -2.74
N PRO A 71 12.15 -0.16 -3.55
CA PRO A 71 12.37 -1.59 -3.66
C PRO A 71 12.53 -2.25 -2.28
N PRO A 72 12.23 -3.55 -2.11
CA PRO A 72 12.29 -4.23 -0.82
C PRO A 72 13.73 -4.52 -0.37
N ASP A 73 14.54 -3.46 -0.21
CA ASP A 73 15.92 -3.46 0.26
C ASP A 73 15.98 -2.73 1.61
N THR A 74 16.35 -3.45 2.66
CA THR A 74 16.35 -2.93 4.04
C THR A 74 17.30 -1.74 4.23
N ALA A 75 18.51 -1.82 3.68
CA ALA A 75 19.50 -0.73 3.81
C ALA A 75 19.01 0.54 3.09
N LEU A 76 18.38 0.36 1.92
CA LEU A 76 17.79 1.45 1.17
C LEU A 76 16.64 2.11 1.95
N TRP A 77 15.79 1.31 2.60
CA TRP A 77 14.68 1.83 3.40
C TRP A 77 15.18 2.66 4.58
N GLU A 78 16.18 2.15 5.32
CA GLU A 78 16.77 2.86 6.45
C GLU A 78 17.42 4.19 6.04
N ALA A 79 18.11 4.20 4.89
CA ALA A 79 18.81 5.38 4.41
C ALA A 79 17.87 6.43 3.80
N GLN A 80 16.84 6.03 3.07
CA GLN A 80 16.11 6.95 2.21
C GLN A 80 14.71 7.33 2.71
N PHE A 81 13.93 6.40 3.25
CA PHE A 81 12.55 6.71 3.65
C PHE A 81 12.44 7.84 4.69
N PRO A 82 13.25 7.87 5.77
CA PRO A 82 13.17 8.98 6.73
C PRO A 82 13.49 10.34 6.12
N VAL A 83 14.46 10.39 5.19
CA VAL A 83 14.85 11.63 4.51
C VAL A 83 13.74 12.10 3.57
N MET A 84 13.22 11.20 2.73
CA MET A 84 12.13 11.50 1.79
C MET A 84 10.89 12.03 2.53
N LEU A 85 10.50 11.36 3.63
CA LEU A 85 9.34 11.78 4.43
C LEU A 85 9.55 13.15 5.06
N ARG A 86 10.70 13.39 5.69
CA ARG A 86 11.02 14.69 6.29
C ARG A 86 10.95 15.82 5.26
N ASN A 87 11.62 15.65 4.12
CA ASN A 87 11.63 16.63 3.05
C ASN A 87 10.20 16.91 2.52
N ALA A 88 9.37 15.87 2.39
CA ALA A 88 7.99 16.02 1.96
C ALA A 88 7.13 16.77 2.99
N LEU A 89 7.29 16.47 4.29
CA LEU A 89 6.57 17.16 5.37
C LEU A 89 6.98 18.64 5.45
N GLU A 90 8.28 18.94 5.42
CA GLU A 90 8.80 20.31 5.44
C GLU A 90 8.31 21.12 4.23
N ALA A 91 8.35 20.53 3.03
CA ALA A 91 7.85 21.14 1.81
C ALA A 91 6.33 21.42 1.88
N THR A 92 5.56 20.45 2.43
CA THR A 92 4.11 20.58 2.58
C THR A 92 3.76 21.69 3.58
N ARG A 93 4.49 21.78 4.69
CA ARG A 93 4.33 22.84 5.69
C ARG A 93 4.64 24.22 5.09
N ALA A 94 5.75 24.35 4.36
CA ALA A 94 6.12 25.58 3.70
C ALA A 94 5.09 26.05 2.63
N ALA A 95 4.39 25.11 2.01
CA ALA A 95 3.33 25.38 1.05
C ALA A 95 1.96 25.67 1.72
N GLY A 96 1.81 25.50 3.02
CA GLY A 96 0.52 25.58 3.73
C GLY A 96 -0.50 24.53 3.28
N ALA A 97 -0.02 23.42 2.74
CA ALA A 97 -0.86 22.36 2.17
C ALA A 97 -1.27 21.31 3.21
N LYS A 98 -2.30 20.52 2.89
CA LYS A 98 -2.68 19.32 3.65
C LYS A 98 -1.78 18.15 3.27
N PHE A 99 -1.47 17.26 4.22
CA PHE A 99 -0.63 16.09 3.99
C PHE A 99 -1.40 14.79 4.18
N VAL A 100 -1.38 13.95 3.16
CA VAL A 100 -1.99 12.61 3.15
C VAL A 100 -0.89 11.57 3.05
N TYR A 101 -0.68 10.81 4.13
CA TYR A 101 0.34 9.78 4.21
C TYR A 101 -0.24 8.39 3.92
N PHE A 102 0.23 7.75 2.86
CA PHE A 102 -0.09 6.35 2.58
C PHE A 102 0.88 5.42 3.32
N ASP A 103 0.35 4.56 4.17
CA ASP A 103 1.11 3.69 5.06
C ASP A 103 0.75 2.21 4.88
N ASN A 104 1.56 1.33 5.48
CA ASN A 104 1.35 -0.11 5.56
C ASN A 104 1.18 -0.56 7.02
N THR A 105 1.27 -1.87 7.29
CA THR A 105 1.06 -2.47 8.60
C THR A 105 2.32 -3.05 9.24
N TYR A 106 3.52 -2.72 8.74
CA TYR A 106 4.75 -3.36 9.23
C TYR A 106 5.16 -2.94 10.63
N MET A 107 4.62 -1.82 11.14
CA MET A 107 4.82 -1.36 12.50
C MET A 107 3.96 -2.08 13.54
N TYR A 108 2.89 -2.75 13.12
CA TYR A 108 1.95 -3.41 14.01
C TYR A 108 2.48 -4.74 14.56
N PRO A 109 1.92 -5.22 15.69
CA PRO A 109 2.17 -6.56 16.20
C PRO A 109 1.94 -7.65 15.16
N GLN A 110 2.72 -8.72 15.25
CA GLN A 110 2.60 -9.88 14.35
C GLN A 110 2.03 -11.09 15.10
N ASP A 111 0.92 -10.87 15.78
CA ASP A 111 0.10 -11.88 16.45
C ASP A 111 -1.30 -11.93 15.84
N ASP A 112 -2.21 -12.70 16.44
CA ASP A 112 -3.57 -12.96 15.96
C ASP A 112 -4.62 -11.95 16.48
N ARG A 113 -4.19 -10.87 17.15
CA ARG A 113 -5.12 -9.79 17.54
C ARG A 113 -5.68 -9.08 16.31
N VAL A 114 -6.91 -8.57 16.44
CA VAL A 114 -7.49 -7.70 15.42
C VAL A 114 -6.78 -6.34 15.46
N LEU A 115 -6.20 -5.95 14.34
CA LEU A 115 -5.51 -4.66 14.21
C LEU A 115 -6.52 -3.55 13.94
N THR A 116 -6.55 -2.58 14.83
CA THR A 116 -7.32 -1.33 14.71
C THR A 116 -6.37 -0.15 14.54
N GLU A 117 -6.89 1.04 14.25
CA GLU A 117 -6.10 2.26 14.13
C GLU A 117 -5.31 2.61 15.40
N ASP A 118 -5.83 2.17 16.56
CA ASP A 118 -5.24 2.39 17.89
C ASP A 118 -4.28 1.27 18.33
N ALA A 119 -4.07 0.26 17.49
CA ALA A 119 -3.14 -0.82 17.80
C ALA A 119 -1.72 -0.28 18.06
N PRO A 120 -1.02 -0.76 19.11
CA PRO A 120 0.32 -0.28 19.44
C PRO A 120 1.32 -0.65 18.33
N PHE A 121 2.39 0.13 18.23
CA PHE A 121 3.50 -0.21 17.34
C PHE A 121 4.46 -1.15 18.06
N GLU A 122 4.52 -2.39 17.60
CA GLU A 122 5.41 -3.45 18.08
C GLU A 122 6.19 -4.04 16.88
N PRO A 123 7.05 -3.23 16.23
CA PRO A 123 7.67 -3.62 14.97
C PRO A 123 8.64 -4.78 15.13
N VAL A 124 8.50 -5.79 14.28
CA VAL A 124 9.45 -6.89 14.15
C VAL A 124 10.35 -6.62 12.94
N GLY A 125 11.66 -6.78 13.15
CA GLY A 125 12.65 -6.59 12.09
C GLY A 125 12.98 -5.12 11.78
N ARG A 126 13.93 -4.93 10.85
CA ARG A 126 14.46 -3.61 10.49
C ARG A 126 13.46 -2.79 9.67
N LYS A 127 12.78 -3.43 8.69
CA LYS A 127 11.74 -2.77 7.88
C LYS A 127 10.55 -2.32 8.74
N GLY A 128 10.14 -3.14 9.70
CA GLY A 128 9.12 -2.78 10.67
C GLY A 128 9.50 -1.56 11.49
N ARG A 129 10.75 -1.50 11.99
CA ARG A 129 11.26 -0.33 12.74
C ARG A 129 11.30 0.94 11.89
N VAL A 130 11.72 0.85 10.61
CA VAL A 130 11.69 2.01 9.71
C VAL A 130 10.27 2.54 9.55
N ARG A 131 9.30 1.66 9.31
CA ARG A 131 7.90 2.06 9.13
C ARG A 131 7.29 2.61 10.43
N ALA A 132 7.62 2.04 11.57
CA ALA A 132 7.21 2.56 12.88
C ALA A 132 7.77 3.99 13.12
N ALA A 133 9.04 4.22 12.83
CA ALA A 133 9.64 5.55 12.94
C ALA A 133 8.98 6.58 12.01
N MET A 134 8.70 6.20 10.76
CA MET A 134 7.99 7.06 9.81
C MET A 134 6.58 7.39 10.30
N ALA A 135 5.81 6.37 10.70
CA ALA A 135 4.45 6.57 11.20
C ALA A 135 4.43 7.45 12.46
N SER A 136 5.39 7.26 13.38
CA SER A 136 5.54 8.11 14.57
C SER A 136 5.87 9.56 14.21
N THR A 137 6.73 9.78 13.21
CA THR A 137 7.02 11.13 12.70
C THR A 137 5.76 11.82 12.17
N VAL A 138 4.92 11.10 11.40
CA VAL A 138 3.66 11.64 10.86
C VAL A 138 2.64 11.90 11.97
N LEU A 139 2.55 11.02 12.98
CA LEU A 139 1.69 11.24 14.16
C LEU A 139 2.14 12.45 14.98
N GLN A 140 3.44 12.67 15.15
CA GLN A 140 3.98 13.87 15.79
C GLN A 140 3.63 15.13 15.00
N GLU A 141 3.73 15.12 13.68
CA GLU A 141 3.33 16.24 12.84
C GLU A 141 1.83 16.52 12.94
N MET A 142 1.01 15.47 12.96
CA MET A 142 -0.44 15.56 13.18
C MET A 142 -0.76 16.20 14.55
N ALA A 143 -0.05 15.81 15.59
CA ALA A 143 -0.22 16.35 16.94
C ALA A 143 0.24 17.83 17.07
N ARG A 144 1.23 18.26 16.30
CA ARG A 144 1.67 19.68 16.25
C ARG A 144 0.58 20.60 15.69
N GLY A 145 -0.19 20.10 14.71
CA GLY A 145 -1.30 20.85 14.15
C GLY A 145 -0.91 22.00 13.22
N ASP A 146 0.37 22.11 12.83
CA ASP A 146 0.85 23.19 11.93
C ASP A 146 0.20 23.09 10.54
N ILE A 147 -0.07 21.86 10.09
CA ILE A 147 -0.82 21.56 8.87
C ILE A 147 -1.81 20.41 9.12
N PRO A 148 -2.92 20.35 8.36
CA PRO A 148 -3.80 19.18 8.42
C PRO A 148 -3.09 17.92 7.89
N VAL A 149 -3.01 16.88 8.69
CA VAL A 149 -2.39 15.59 8.35
C VAL A 149 -3.39 14.46 8.51
N LEU A 150 -3.39 13.49 7.61
CA LEU A 150 -4.06 12.21 7.79
C LEU A 150 -3.17 11.03 7.39
N ILE A 151 -3.42 9.88 8.00
CA ILE A 151 -2.76 8.61 7.65
C ILE A 151 -3.80 7.66 7.08
N GLY A 152 -3.59 7.18 5.85
CA GLY A 152 -4.34 6.08 5.26
C GLY A 152 -3.49 4.81 5.26
N ARG A 153 -3.85 3.82 6.09
CA ARG A 153 -3.06 2.60 6.29
C ARG A 153 -3.72 1.40 5.63
N ALA A 154 -2.92 0.64 4.89
CA ALA A 154 -3.39 -0.51 4.12
C ALA A 154 -2.71 -1.81 4.58
N PRO A 155 -3.44 -2.95 4.62
CA PRO A 155 -2.85 -4.26 4.88
C PRO A 155 -2.09 -4.80 3.66
N GLU A 156 -2.04 -6.12 3.48
CA GLU A 156 -1.43 -6.73 2.29
C GLU A 156 -2.25 -6.44 1.03
N PHE A 157 -1.58 -6.40 -0.11
CA PHE A 157 -2.19 -6.02 -1.38
C PHE A 157 -2.48 -7.23 -2.27
N PHE A 158 -3.57 -7.12 -3.03
CA PHE A 158 -3.73 -7.80 -4.30
C PHE A 158 -4.34 -6.83 -5.30
N GLY A 159 -4.08 -7.01 -6.61
CA GLY A 159 -4.62 -6.03 -7.55
C GLY A 159 -4.19 -6.25 -8.98
N PRO A 160 -4.69 -5.39 -9.88
CA PRO A 160 -4.43 -5.48 -11.30
C PRO A 160 -3.02 -5.00 -11.66
N GLY A 161 -2.60 -5.33 -12.88
CA GLY A 161 -1.36 -4.86 -13.44
C GLY A 161 -0.11 -5.38 -12.72
N LYS A 162 0.99 -4.65 -12.89
CA LYS A 162 2.28 -5.00 -12.26
C LYS A 162 2.35 -4.49 -10.83
N THR A 163 2.33 -5.40 -9.87
CA THR A 163 2.33 -5.06 -8.45
C THR A 163 3.58 -5.54 -7.72
N GLN A 164 3.86 -4.97 -6.54
CA GLN A 164 4.87 -5.48 -5.60
C GLN A 164 4.24 -6.44 -4.56
N SER A 165 3.03 -6.90 -4.80
CA SER A 165 2.31 -7.82 -3.92
C SER A 165 2.96 -9.20 -3.93
N ILE A 166 3.21 -9.74 -2.74
CA ILE A 166 3.64 -11.13 -2.55
C ILE A 166 2.54 -12.08 -3.03
N THR A 167 1.29 -11.79 -2.71
CA THR A 167 0.11 -12.57 -3.14
C THR A 167 -0.03 -12.61 -4.66
N ASN A 168 0.14 -11.47 -5.35
CA ASN A 168 0.14 -11.47 -6.81
C ASN A 168 1.26 -12.37 -7.35
N THR A 169 2.51 -12.11 -6.93
CA THR A 169 3.69 -12.79 -7.48
C THR A 169 3.68 -14.29 -7.22
N LEU A 170 3.31 -14.72 -6.01
CA LEU A 170 3.43 -16.13 -5.62
C LEU A 170 2.16 -16.95 -5.92
N VAL A 171 0.99 -16.31 -5.95
CA VAL A 171 -0.29 -17.01 -6.13
C VAL A 171 -0.95 -16.64 -7.46
N ILE A 172 -1.34 -15.38 -7.64
CA ILE A 172 -2.18 -14.96 -8.77
C ILE A 172 -1.45 -15.17 -10.10
N ASP A 173 -0.22 -14.67 -10.24
CA ASP A 173 0.56 -14.76 -11.48
C ASP A 173 0.93 -16.21 -11.82
N ALA A 174 1.19 -17.04 -10.78
CA ALA A 174 1.46 -18.46 -10.97
C ALA A 174 0.23 -19.19 -11.53
N LEU A 175 -0.96 -19.00 -10.93
CA LEU A 175 -2.21 -19.62 -11.38
C LEU A 175 -2.62 -19.14 -12.78
N LYS A 176 -2.50 -17.84 -13.07
CA LYS A 176 -2.73 -17.28 -14.43
C LYS A 176 -1.83 -17.94 -15.48
N ALA A 177 -0.61 -18.29 -15.10
CA ALA A 177 0.35 -18.95 -16.00
C ALA A 177 0.19 -20.49 -16.03
N GLY A 178 -0.84 -21.07 -15.40
CA GLY A 178 -1.06 -22.51 -15.30
C GLY A 178 0.03 -23.24 -14.44
N LYS A 179 0.70 -22.51 -13.54
CA LYS A 179 1.77 -23.01 -12.70
C LYS A 179 1.27 -23.24 -11.28
N THR A 180 2.00 -24.09 -10.53
CA THR A 180 1.78 -24.31 -9.11
C THR A 180 2.04 -23.02 -8.31
N ALA A 181 1.05 -22.51 -7.60
CA ALA A 181 1.18 -21.39 -6.69
C ALA A 181 2.09 -21.71 -5.49
N ARG A 182 2.60 -20.67 -4.85
CA ARG A 182 3.45 -20.81 -3.67
C ARG A 182 2.86 -20.00 -2.53
N VAL A 183 2.63 -20.63 -1.40
CA VAL A 183 2.08 -20.00 -0.21
C VAL A 183 3.16 -19.87 0.86
N PRO A 184 3.43 -18.69 1.40
CA PRO A 184 4.48 -18.51 2.40
C PRO A 184 4.04 -19.05 3.77
N VAL A 185 4.87 -19.85 4.39
CA VAL A 185 4.86 -20.37 5.77
C VAL A 185 3.68 -21.27 6.10
N ARG A 186 2.43 -20.81 5.97
CA ARG A 186 1.19 -21.53 6.30
C ARG A 186 0.08 -21.16 5.32
N ASP A 187 -0.81 -22.09 5.05
CA ASP A 187 -1.97 -21.92 4.17
C ASP A 187 -3.30 -21.77 4.93
N ASP A 188 -3.31 -22.11 6.23
CA ASP A 188 -4.48 -22.12 7.11
C ASP A 188 -4.65 -20.85 7.95
N THR A 189 -3.76 -19.86 7.82
CA THR A 189 -3.91 -18.57 8.49
C THR A 189 -4.76 -17.60 7.66
N ARG A 190 -5.67 -16.88 8.34
CA ARG A 190 -6.51 -15.85 7.71
C ARG A 190 -5.71 -14.62 7.34
N ARG A 191 -5.96 -14.09 6.14
CA ARG A 191 -5.26 -12.90 5.63
C ARG A 191 -6.26 -11.81 5.28
N THR A 192 -5.95 -10.59 5.65
CA THR A 192 -6.66 -9.43 5.12
C THR A 192 -5.88 -8.86 3.95
N LEU A 193 -6.45 -8.94 2.76
CA LEU A 193 -5.90 -8.35 1.54
C LEU A 193 -6.76 -7.18 1.11
N ILE A 194 -6.13 -6.08 0.67
CA ILE A 194 -6.83 -4.96 0.08
C ILE A 194 -6.68 -4.97 -1.44
N TRP A 195 -7.77 -4.71 -2.15
CA TRP A 195 -7.75 -4.42 -3.57
C TRP A 195 -7.07 -3.07 -3.82
N THR A 196 -5.96 -3.05 -4.59
CA THR A 196 -5.13 -1.83 -4.72
C THR A 196 -5.86 -0.61 -5.29
N PRO A 197 -6.81 -0.75 -6.26
CA PRO A 197 -7.63 0.40 -6.65
C PRO A 197 -8.54 0.91 -5.53
N ASP A 198 -9.04 0.06 -4.64
CA ASP A 198 -9.84 0.51 -3.50
C ASP A 198 -9.00 1.26 -2.47
N ALA A 199 -7.75 0.85 -2.26
CA ALA A 199 -6.82 1.61 -1.44
C ALA A 199 -6.60 3.03 -1.98
N SER A 200 -6.49 3.17 -3.29
CA SER A 200 -6.30 4.47 -3.95
C SER A 200 -7.58 5.31 -3.93
N ARG A 201 -8.74 4.71 -4.23
CA ARG A 201 -10.05 5.38 -4.18
C ARG A 201 -10.38 5.88 -2.78
N SER A 202 -10.14 5.04 -1.77
CA SER A 202 -10.38 5.43 -0.37
C SER A 202 -9.42 6.53 0.10
N LEU A 203 -8.16 6.51 -0.35
CA LEU A 203 -7.20 7.56 -0.07
C LEU A 203 -7.61 8.90 -0.71
N ALA A 204 -8.14 8.88 -1.94
CA ALA A 204 -8.71 10.04 -2.61
C ALA A 204 -9.91 10.61 -1.84
N ALA A 205 -10.83 9.74 -1.40
CA ALA A 205 -12.00 10.15 -0.61
C ALA A 205 -11.58 10.80 0.71
N LEU A 206 -10.67 10.19 1.46
CA LEU A 206 -10.14 10.74 2.71
C LEU A 206 -9.47 12.10 2.50
N GLY A 207 -8.59 12.24 1.51
CA GLY A 207 -7.87 13.47 1.23
C GLY A 207 -8.77 14.64 0.84
N ASN A 208 -9.97 14.36 0.32
CA ASN A 208 -10.96 15.36 -0.07
C ASN A 208 -12.12 15.52 0.95
N THR A 209 -11.98 14.90 2.13
CA THR A 209 -12.96 14.99 3.23
C THR A 209 -12.34 15.79 4.38
N PRO A 210 -12.80 17.02 4.68
CA PRO A 210 -12.15 17.89 5.67
C PRO A 210 -12.03 17.30 7.07
N ASP A 211 -13.06 16.64 7.55
CA ASP A 211 -13.11 16.01 8.88
C ASP A 211 -12.35 14.66 8.97
N ALA A 212 -11.78 14.18 7.87
CA ALA A 212 -10.89 13.02 7.89
C ALA A 212 -9.48 13.34 8.36
N PHE A 213 -9.07 14.61 8.36
CA PHE A 213 -7.76 15.03 8.84
C PHE A 213 -7.68 15.00 10.39
N GLY A 214 -6.45 14.95 10.91
CA GLY A 214 -6.19 14.78 12.34
C GLY A 214 -6.37 13.34 12.84
N GLN A 215 -6.43 12.36 11.93
CA GLN A 215 -6.75 10.97 12.25
C GLN A 215 -5.95 9.97 11.41
N SER A 216 -5.82 8.75 11.96
CA SER A 216 -5.42 7.56 11.20
C SER A 216 -6.66 6.80 10.74
N TRP A 217 -6.60 6.23 9.55
CA TRP A 217 -7.66 5.46 8.93
C TRP A 217 -7.11 4.13 8.42
N HIS A 218 -7.75 3.05 8.77
CA HIS A 218 -7.58 1.79 8.06
C HIS A 218 -8.39 1.82 6.77
N LEU A 219 -7.73 1.63 5.63
CA LEU A 219 -8.38 1.64 4.33
C LEU A 219 -9.26 0.40 4.15
N PRO A 220 -10.42 0.50 3.46
CA PRO A 220 -11.46 -0.50 3.47
C PRO A 220 -11.06 -1.78 2.77
N CYS A 221 -11.30 -2.90 3.43
CA CYS A 221 -11.06 -4.25 2.92
C CYS A 221 -12.35 -5.06 2.92
N ASP A 222 -12.39 -6.13 2.12
CA ASP A 222 -13.43 -7.14 2.22
C ASP A 222 -13.47 -7.72 3.63
N ASP A 223 -14.67 -7.98 4.17
CA ASP A 223 -14.84 -8.58 5.50
C ASP A 223 -14.68 -10.11 5.48
N ASP A 224 -14.71 -10.71 4.30
CA ASP A 224 -14.46 -12.14 4.13
C ASP A 224 -12.96 -12.43 4.26
N ARG A 225 -12.54 -12.85 5.45
CA ARG A 225 -11.12 -13.11 5.78
C ARG A 225 -10.77 -14.54 5.38
N LEU A 226 -10.27 -14.71 4.15
CA LEU A 226 -9.87 -16.01 3.63
C LEU A 226 -8.51 -16.45 4.17
N THR A 227 -8.34 -17.76 4.34
CA THR A 227 -7.02 -18.37 4.44
C THR A 227 -6.34 -18.39 3.06
N TYR A 228 -5.04 -18.63 3.01
CA TYR A 228 -4.37 -18.77 1.70
C TYR A 228 -4.90 -19.96 0.90
N GLU A 229 -5.22 -21.08 1.57
CA GLU A 229 -5.87 -22.22 0.92
C GLU A 229 -7.17 -21.79 0.23
N GLN A 230 -8.07 -21.14 0.99
CA GLN A 230 -9.35 -20.65 0.46
C GLN A 230 -9.15 -19.64 -0.67
N PHE A 231 -8.17 -18.75 -0.55
CA PHE A 231 -7.87 -17.76 -1.59
C PHE A 231 -7.34 -18.42 -2.86
N VAL A 232 -6.48 -19.45 -2.76
CA VAL A 232 -5.99 -20.22 -3.91
C VAL A 232 -7.14 -20.95 -4.60
N VAL A 233 -8.04 -21.60 -3.83
CA VAL A 233 -9.22 -22.28 -4.39
C VAL A 233 -10.09 -21.28 -5.15
N LEU A 234 -10.42 -20.14 -4.54
CA LEU A 234 -11.20 -19.09 -5.18
C LEU A 234 -10.53 -18.55 -6.44
N ALA A 235 -9.23 -18.28 -6.41
CA ALA A 235 -8.48 -17.78 -7.56
C ALA A 235 -8.45 -18.83 -8.70
N SER A 236 -8.26 -20.10 -8.36
CA SER A 236 -8.26 -21.20 -9.33
C SER A 236 -9.61 -21.34 -10.01
N GLU A 237 -10.70 -21.25 -9.24
CA GLU A 237 -12.08 -21.25 -9.78
C GLU A 237 -12.27 -20.09 -10.76
N VAL A 238 -11.90 -18.86 -10.37
CA VAL A 238 -12.06 -17.67 -11.21
C VAL A 238 -11.24 -17.78 -12.49
N PHE A 239 -10.01 -18.29 -12.43
CA PHE A 239 -9.14 -18.44 -13.61
C PHE A 239 -9.46 -19.67 -14.45
N GLY A 240 -10.31 -20.59 -13.98
CA GLY A 240 -10.66 -21.82 -14.66
C GLY A 240 -9.53 -22.83 -14.72
N VAL A 241 -8.69 -22.89 -13.69
CA VAL A 241 -7.55 -23.81 -13.57
C VAL A 241 -7.70 -24.69 -12.33
N PRO A 242 -7.13 -25.92 -12.32
CA PRO A 242 -7.12 -26.74 -11.11
C PRO A 242 -6.36 -26.05 -9.96
N PRO A 243 -6.84 -26.14 -8.71
CA PRO A 243 -6.13 -25.60 -7.57
C PRO A 243 -4.82 -26.39 -7.38
N SER A 244 -3.69 -25.70 -7.53
CA SER A 244 -2.36 -26.28 -7.37
C SER A 244 -1.47 -25.31 -6.61
N TYR A 245 -1.03 -25.70 -5.41
CA TYR A 245 -0.09 -24.90 -4.62
C TYR A 245 0.84 -25.75 -3.77
N LYS A 246 1.91 -25.12 -3.29
CA LYS A 246 2.85 -25.68 -2.31
C LYS A 246 3.12 -24.66 -1.23
N VAL A 247 3.12 -25.10 0.03
CA VAL A 247 3.53 -24.27 1.16
C VAL A 247 5.05 -24.19 1.20
N LEU A 248 5.59 -22.98 1.20
CA LEU A 248 7.01 -22.69 1.37
C LEU A 248 7.33 -22.58 2.86
N GLY A 249 7.73 -23.67 3.47
CA GLY A 249 8.11 -23.70 4.89
C GLY A 249 9.29 -22.77 5.20
N LYS A 250 9.41 -22.33 6.46
CA LYS A 250 10.49 -21.44 6.94
C LYS A 250 11.89 -21.93 6.57
N TRP A 251 12.16 -23.22 6.71
CA TRP A 251 13.46 -23.81 6.39
C TRP A 251 13.80 -23.68 4.91
N THR A 252 12.83 -23.94 4.02
CA THR A 252 12.99 -23.79 2.57
C THR A 252 13.31 -22.33 2.21
N MET A 253 12.58 -21.39 2.79
CA MET A 253 12.81 -19.96 2.56
C MET A 253 14.13 -19.48 3.16
N THR A 254 14.54 -20.05 4.29
CA THR A 254 15.84 -19.76 4.91
C THR A 254 16.99 -20.21 4.02
N ALA A 255 16.95 -21.43 3.50
CA ALA A 255 17.95 -21.96 2.59
C ALA A 255 18.01 -21.15 1.27
N ALA A 256 16.86 -20.86 0.68
CA ALA A 256 16.77 -20.03 -0.52
C ALA A 256 17.31 -18.60 -0.31
N GLY A 257 17.16 -18.03 0.89
CA GLY A 257 17.70 -16.72 1.25
C GLY A 257 19.22 -16.64 1.34
N LEU A 258 19.93 -17.77 1.38
CA LEU A 258 21.39 -17.81 1.32
C LEU A 258 21.90 -17.44 -0.08
N VAL A 259 21.15 -17.83 -1.11
CA VAL A 259 21.55 -17.65 -2.52
C VAL A 259 20.79 -16.52 -3.23
N SER A 260 19.66 -16.05 -2.67
CA SER A 260 18.83 -15.01 -3.27
C SER A 260 18.64 -13.81 -2.33
N LYS A 261 19.14 -12.63 -2.75
CA LYS A 261 18.91 -11.37 -2.02
C LYS A 261 17.42 -11.09 -1.82
N GLN A 262 16.60 -11.32 -2.85
CA GLN A 262 15.15 -11.08 -2.78
C GLN A 262 14.48 -11.95 -1.70
N VAL A 263 14.79 -13.24 -1.65
CA VAL A 263 14.25 -14.15 -0.62
C VAL A 263 14.77 -13.75 0.77
N ARG A 264 16.03 -13.36 0.88
CA ARG A 264 16.59 -12.87 2.14
C ARG A 264 15.88 -11.63 2.68
N GLU A 265 15.54 -10.68 1.80
CA GLU A 265 14.78 -9.49 2.17
C GLU A 265 13.33 -9.82 2.59
N LEU A 266 12.73 -10.87 2.02
CA LEU A 266 11.39 -11.36 2.41
C LEU A 266 11.39 -12.09 3.76
N ARG A 267 12.51 -12.71 4.17
CA ARG A 267 12.58 -13.46 5.43
C ARG A 267 12.18 -12.63 6.66
N GLU A 268 12.49 -11.36 6.65
CA GLU A 268 12.13 -10.44 7.73
C GLU A 268 10.61 -10.29 7.90
N LEU A 269 9.85 -10.55 6.83
CA LEU A 269 8.39 -10.46 6.83
C LEU A 269 7.68 -11.78 7.13
N LEU A 270 8.43 -12.91 7.21
CA LEU A 270 7.83 -14.22 7.40
C LEU A 270 7.05 -14.41 8.69
N PRO A 271 7.45 -13.84 9.85
CA PRO A 271 6.69 -14.00 11.08
C PRO A 271 5.22 -13.61 10.96
N ARG A 272 4.89 -12.62 10.12
CA ARG A 272 3.50 -12.19 9.88
C ARG A 272 2.63 -13.23 9.16
N TYR A 273 3.23 -14.29 8.58
CA TYR A 273 2.52 -15.39 7.92
C TYR A 273 2.30 -16.59 8.83
N GLU A 274 2.76 -16.52 10.09
CA GLU A 274 2.62 -17.60 11.08
C GLU A 274 1.30 -17.55 11.84
N LYS A 275 0.68 -16.37 11.84
CA LYS A 275 -0.53 -16.06 12.58
C LYS A 275 -1.57 -15.42 11.64
N ASP A 276 -2.80 -15.36 12.10
CA ASP A 276 -3.83 -14.60 11.42
C ASP A 276 -3.41 -13.13 11.31
N ASN A 277 -3.74 -12.50 10.21
CA ASN A 277 -3.55 -11.08 10.00
C ASN A 277 -4.91 -10.42 9.77
N LEU A 278 -5.54 -10.03 10.87
CA LEU A 278 -6.88 -9.48 10.89
C LEU A 278 -6.79 -7.95 11.02
N PHE A 279 -7.22 -7.27 9.96
CA PHE A 279 -7.17 -5.82 9.87
C PHE A 279 -8.60 -5.26 9.83
N ASP A 280 -8.99 -4.50 10.85
CA ASP A 280 -10.31 -3.90 10.94
C ASP A 280 -10.36 -2.56 10.20
N SER A 281 -11.28 -2.41 9.28
CA SER A 281 -11.55 -1.18 8.55
C SER A 281 -12.96 -0.63 8.79
N SER A 282 -13.60 -1.03 9.88
CA SER A 282 -14.98 -0.65 10.21
C SER A 282 -15.15 0.85 10.42
N LYS A 283 -14.12 1.55 10.92
CA LYS A 283 -14.12 3.01 11.07
C LYS A 283 -14.35 3.70 9.72
N PHE A 284 -13.61 3.31 8.69
CA PHE A 284 -13.78 3.83 7.34
C PHE A 284 -15.18 3.55 6.80
N LYS A 285 -15.63 2.29 6.89
CA LYS A 285 -16.95 1.86 6.38
C LYS A 285 -18.11 2.60 7.04
N ARG A 286 -18.02 2.87 8.34
CA ARG A 286 -19.02 3.70 9.03
C ARG A 286 -19.04 5.14 8.55
N ARG A 287 -17.87 5.71 8.24
CA ARG A 287 -17.78 7.10 7.75
C ARG A 287 -18.19 7.24 6.29
N PHE A 288 -17.97 6.21 5.49
CA PHE A 288 -18.25 6.18 4.06
C PHE A 288 -19.11 4.96 3.69
N PRO A 289 -20.40 4.91 4.14
CA PRO A 289 -21.24 3.73 3.93
C PRO A 289 -21.53 3.43 2.46
N GLU A 290 -21.45 4.43 1.59
CA GLU A 290 -21.66 4.28 0.14
C GLU A 290 -20.42 3.77 -0.61
N PHE A 291 -19.27 3.65 0.07
CA PHE A 291 -18.05 3.16 -0.56
C PHE A 291 -18.16 1.66 -0.81
N GLN A 292 -18.21 1.29 -2.09
CA GLN A 292 -18.28 -0.11 -2.50
C GLN A 292 -16.89 -0.75 -2.44
N VAL A 293 -16.69 -1.66 -1.50
CA VAL A 293 -15.46 -2.45 -1.38
C VAL A 293 -15.49 -3.60 -2.38
N THR A 294 -14.42 -3.74 -3.14
CA THR A 294 -14.27 -4.84 -4.10
C THR A 294 -13.97 -6.15 -3.37
N SER A 295 -14.85 -7.16 -3.54
CA SER A 295 -14.64 -8.48 -2.97
C SER A 295 -13.44 -9.19 -3.62
N TYR A 296 -12.88 -10.22 -2.94
CA TYR A 296 -11.80 -11.03 -3.49
C TYR A 296 -12.19 -11.63 -4.85
N ARG A 297 -13.39 -12.22 -4.96
CA ARG A 297 -13.90 -12.78 -6.22
C ARG A 297 -13.92 -11.72 -7.31
N ARG A 298 -14.51 -10.56 -7.02
CA ARG A 298 -14.62 -9.49 -8.02
C ARG A 298 -13.25 -8.97 -8.47
N GLY A 299 -12.32 -8.79 -7.54
CA GLY A 299 -10.95 -8.39 -7.86
C GLY A 299 -10.23 -9.40 -8.76
N LEU A 300 -10.36 -10.69 -8.47
CA LEU A 300 -9.80 -11.77 -9.30
C LEU A 300 -10.43 -11.83 -10.71
N GLU A 301 -11.75 -11.60 -10.81
CA GLU A 301 -12.44 -11.51 -12.11
C GLU A 301 -11.90 -10.35 -12.96
N LEU A 302 -11.67 -9.18 -12.34
CA LEU A 302 -11.08 -8.02 -13.02
C LEU A 302 -9.66 -8.33 -13.50
N ILE A 303 -8.84 -8.97 -12.67
CA ILE A 303 -7.49 -9.41 -13.09
C ILE A 303 -7.55 -10.41 -14.27
N ARG A 304 -8.52 -11.30 -14.28
CA ARG A 304 -8.72 -12.22 -15.41
C ARG A 304 -9.04 -11.46 -16.70
N GLN A 305 -9.94 -10.48 -16.62
CA GLN A 305 -10.38 -9.67 -17.76
C GLN A 305 -9.23 -8.85 -18.37
N GLU A 306 -8.32 -8.27 -17.55
CA GLU A 306 -7.14 -7.56 -18.06
C GLU A 306 -6.24 -8.45 -18.95
N GLY A 307 -6.08 -9.71 -18.61
CA GLY A 307 -5.29 -10.67 -19.40
C GLY A 307 -5.93 -11.10 -20.72
N MET A 308 -7.18 -10.71 -20.94
CA MET A 308 -7.95 -11.04 -22.16
C MET A 308 -8.07 -9.85 -23.12
N THR A 309 -7.65 -8.66 -22.69
CA THR A 309 -7.61 -7.49 -23.57
C THR A 309 -6.28 -7.50 -24.33
N PRO A 310 -6.28 -7.53 -25.70
CA PRO A 310 -5.09 -7.64 -26.53
C PRO A 310 -4.16 -6.43 -26.42
#